data_dc3c2095624c13e8fb80ac3691991bfc
#
_entry.id   dc3c2095624c13e8fb80ac3691991bfc
#
_cell.length_a   1.000
_cell.length_b   1.000
_cell.length_c   1.000
_cell.angle_alpha   90.00
_cell.angle_beta   90.00
_cell.angle_gamma   90.00
#
_symmetry.space_group_name_H-M   'P 1'
#
loop_
_entity.id
_entity.type
_entity.pdbx_description
1 polymer ?
#
loop_
_entity_poly.entity_id
_entity_poly.type
_entity_poly.pdbx_seq_one_letter_code
_entity_poly.pdbx_strand_id
1 'polypeptide(L)'
;MSPFARLLLATAALAALAPAAPRAATLDDIQTVVVIYAENRSFDNLYGTFPGADGLANASAESKAQKNRDGSPMPVLPPAWLGVTGKGVTPAITPAQSANMPNAPFAIDDPKGYALGMDVITADLWHRFYENQMQIAGGTNSGFAAWSDSGGLSMGHYDGSHQKLWDVARRYALADHFFTAAFGGSFLNHFWLVCACTPYYPNADKSPAAKQISAVEPDGVTLTPGKDGPGSALITAPKFLNSGGLTPDFYAVNTMQPPYQTSAVKPAEGGDPADADPTAPNVLPPQTATTIGDLLSAKGVTWAWYAGAWQATLDKEKVTPNPVFQYHHQPFNYFSAYAPGTPARREHLRDGGVNGEALLADIRAGKLPQVTFYKPQGNLNQHAGYANVLDGDAHLAGVVAALEQSPQWPHMLVLLTYDENGGFWDHVAPPKADRWGPATRIPALIVSPFARKGFVDHTQYDTTAVIRFLTRRFGLPELDGIKTRDEAAAKAGSGTFGDLTGALDLSN
;
A
#
# COMPACT_ATOMS: atom_id res chain seq x y z
N MET A 1 -79.74 53.60 -21.36
CA MET A 1 -78.98 53.69 -20.05
C MET A 1 -78.00 52.58 -20.04
N SER A 2 -76.72 52.89 -20.22
CA SER A 2 -75.63 51.90 -20.35
C SER A 2 -75.01 51.62 -18.98
N PRO A 3 -74.58 50.35 -18.66
CA PRO A 3 -73.64 50.11 -17.61
C PRO A 3 -72.22 49.84 -18.20
N PHE A 4 -71.25 50.56 -17.67
CA PHE A 4 -69.83 50.40 -17.92
C PHE A 4 -69.30 49.07 -17.30
N ALA A 5 -68.69 48.23 -18.14
CA ALA A 5 -67.89 47.10 -17.72
C ALA A 5 -66.47 47.59 -17.43
N ARG A 6 -65.98 47.39 -16.20
CA ARG A 6 -64.59 47.61 -15.80
C ARG A 6 -63.80 46.34 -16.09
N LEU A 7 -62.84 46.43 -16.99
CA LEU A 7 -61.87 45.37 -17.28
C LEU A 7 -60.70 45.49 -16.28
N LEU A 8 -60.55 44.53 -15.38
CA LEU A 8 -59.37 44.39 -14.52
C LEU A 8 -58.27 43.62 -15.27
N LEU A 9 -57.20 44.32 -15.64
CA LEU A 9 -55.98 43.71 -16.15
C LEU A 9 -55.19 43.15 -14.92
N ALA A 10 -55.12 41.81 -14.80
CA ALA A 10 -54.18 41.13 -13.91
C ALA A 10 -52.83 41.04 -14.59
N THR A 11 -51.85 41.83 -14.15
CA THR A 11 -50.43 41.66 -14.53
C THR A 11 -49.85 40.55 -13.74
N ALA A 12 -49.65 39.37 -14.37
CA ALA A 12 -48.87 38.28 -13.82
C ALA A 12 -47.37 38.64 -13.93
N ALA A 13 -46.75 38.95 -12.81
CA ALA A 13 -45.29 39.09 -12.71
C ALA A 13 -44.65 37.72 -12.81
N LEU A 14 -44.06 37.40 -13.96
CA LEU A 14 -43.10 36.27 -14.07
C LEU A 14 -41.86 36.63 -13.27
N ALA A 15 -41.69 36.11 -12.09
CA ALA A 15 -40.42 36.08 -11.37
C ALA A 15 -39.48 35.15 -12.14
N ALA A 16 -38.55 35.72 -12.91
CA ALA A 16 -37.46 34.98 -13.50
C ALA A 16 -36.60 34.43 -12.36
N LEU A 17 -36.66 33.11 -12.11
CA LEU A 17 -35.70 32.42 -11.28
C LEU A 17 -34.32 32.53 -11.95
N ALA A 18 -33.51 33.48 -11.51
CA ALA A 18 -32.11 33.51 -11.88
C ALA A 18 -31.47 32.17 -11.45
N PRO A 19 -30.71 31.51 -12.31
CA PRO A 19 -29.99 30.33 -11.90
C PRO A 19 -29.08 30.71 -10.73
N ALA A 20 -29.18 29.97 -9.62
CA ALA A 20 -28.28 30.15 -8.50
C ALA A 20 -26.87 29.97 -9.02
N ALA A 21 -25.95 30.87 -8.67
CA ALA A 21 -24.55 30.70 -8.98
C ALA A 21 -24.08 29.32 -8.44
N PRO A 22 -23.28 28.57 -9.21
CA PRO A 22 -22.80 27.29 -8.73
C PRO A 22 -22.05 27.50 -7.43
N ARG A 23 -22.46 26.77 -6.39
CA ARG A 23 -21.78 26.76 -5.09
C ARG A 23 -20.43 26.08 -5.28
N ALA A 24 -19.35 26.67 -4.74
CA ALA A 24 -18.07 25.99 -4.66
C ALA A 24 -18.23 24.62 -3.99
N ALA A 25 -17.59 23.60 -4.53
CA ALA A 25 -17.59 22.26 -3.95
C ALA A 25 -16.88 22.27 -2.58
N THR A 26 -17.28 21.39 -1.72
CA THR A 26 -16.69 21.21 -0.38
C THR A 26 -16.34 19.75 -0.16
N LEU A 27 -15.63 19.44 0.90
CA LEU A 27 -15.36 18.04 1.25
C LEU A 27 -16.66 17.24 1.48
N ASP A 28 -17.75 17.91 1.89
CA ASP A 28 -19.05 17.25 2.10
C ASP A 28 -19.69 16.75 0.81
N ASP A 29 -19.31 17.29 -0.32
CA ASP A 29 -19.77 16.83 -1.63
C ASP A 29 -19.12 15.47 -2.02
N ILE A 30 -18.03 15.07 -1.36
CA ILE A 30 -17.42 13.74 -1.48
C ILE A 30 -18.15 12.78 -0.53
N GLN A 31 -19.11 12.01 -1.04
CA GLN A 31 -19.96 11.12 -0.26
C GLN A 31 -19.45 9.68 -0.21
N THR A 32 -18.64 9.28 -1.20
CA THR A 32 -18.05 7.95 -1.29
C THR A 32 -16.53 8.06 -1.44
N VAL A 33 -15.81 7.40 -0.56
CA VAL A 33 -14.34 7.31 -0.61
C VAL A 33 -13.95 5.86 -0.86
N VAL A 34 -13.18 5.61 -1.91
CA VAL A 34 -12.69 4.28 -2.27
C VAL A 34 -11.17 4.28 -2.16
N VAL A 35 -10.63 3.33 -1.41
CA VAL A 35 -9.18 3.12 -1.27
C VAL A 35 -8.83 1.78 -1.93
N ILE A 36 -8.09 1.83 -3.02
CA ILE A 36 -7.55 0.65 -3.72
C ILE A 36 -6.10 0.49 -3.28
N TYR A 37 -5.77 -0.65 -2.68
CA TYR A 37 -4.48 -0.91 -2.06
C TYR A 37 -3.74 -2.01 -2.81
N ALA A 38 -2.92 -1.61 -3.81
CA ALA A 38 -2.09 -2.48 -4.64
C ALA A 38 -0.84 -2.95 -3.88
N GLU A 39 0.06 -3.66 -4.53
CA GLU A 39 1.23 -4.25 -3.86
C GLU A 39 2.57 -3.99 -4.53
N ASN A 40 3.50 -3.68 -3.67
CA ASN A 40 4.92 -3.93 -3.69
C ASN A 40 5.64 -3.26 -4.85
N ARG A 41 5.46 -1.94 -5.01
CA ARG A 41 6.21 -1.16 -6.01
C ARG A 41 6.61 0.21 -5.48
N SER A 42 7.91 0.53 -5.56
CA SER A 42 8.37 1.89 -5.28
C SER A 42 7.89 2.86 -6.39
N PHE A 43 7.92 4.14 -6.09
CA PHE A 43 7.57 5.16 -7.09
C PHE A 43 8.51 5.08 -8.30
N ASP A 44 9.82 5.03 -8.09
CA ASP A 44 10.78 4.96 -9.18
C ASP A 44 10.67 3.68 -10.00
N ASN A 45 10.21 2.56 -9.41
CA ASN A 45 10.05 1.30 -10.13
C ASN A 45 9.02 1.39 -11.27
N LEU A 46 7.88 2.10 -11.06
CA LEU A 46 6.80 2.19 -12.05
C LEU A 46 6.54 3.60 -12.59
N TYR A 47 6.88 4.65 -11.84
CA TYR A 47 6.59 6.05 -12.18
C TYR A 47 7.84 6.93 -12.24
N GLY A 48 9.03 6.36 -12.10
CA GLY A 48 10.29 7.10 -12.06
C GLY A 48 10.59 7.91 -13.34
N THR A 49 9.92 7.60 -14.45
CA THR A 49 10.01 8.35 -15.72
C THR A 49 8.75 9.15 -16.04
N PHE A 50 7.80 9.28 -15.10
CA PHE A 50 6.54 10.02 -15.33
C PHE A 50 6.79 11.52 -15.53
N PRO A 51 6.27 12.14 -16.59
CA PRO A 51 6.53 13.54 -16.88
C PRO A 51 6.05 14.48 -15.78
N GLY A 52 6.93 15.36 -15.32
CA GLY A 52 6.62 16.37 -14.29
C GLY A 52 6.73 15.86 -12.84
N ALA A 53 6.93 14.57 -12.65
CA ALA A 53 7.17 14.02 -11.31
C ALA A 53 8.64 14.17 -10.88
N ASP A 54 8.86 14.15 -9.56
CA ASP A 54 10.19 13.97 -8.99
C ASP A 54 10.64 12.52 -9.20
N GLY A 55 11.20 12.25 -10.37
CA GLY A 55 11.58 10.93 -10.84
C GLY A 55 13.07 10.76 -11.05
N LEU A 56 13.45 9.67 -11.73
CA LEU A 56 14.84 9.25 -11.96
C LEU A 56 15.75 10.32 -12.56
N ALA A 57 15.20 11.28 -13.32
CA ALA A 57 15.96 12.40 -13.88
C ALA A 57 16.52 13.32 -12.78
N ASN A 58 15.84 13.41 -11.64
CA ASN A 58 16.22 14.25 -10.51
C ASN A 58 17.16 13.54 -9.53
N ALA A 59 17.29 12.21 -9.66
CA ALA A 59 18.13 11.42 -8.77
C ALA A 59 19.61 11.83 -8.88
N SER A 60 20.24 12.11 -7.74
CA SER A 60 21.66 12.47 -7.68
C SER A 60 22.58 11.30 -8.06
N ALA A 61 23.80 11.58 -8.44
CA ALA A 61 24.81 10.54 -8.68
C ALA A 61 25.06 9.71 -7.41
N GLU A 62 24.98 10.33 -6.24
CA GLU A 62 25.20 9.67 -4.95
C GLU A 62 24.04 8.71 -4.60
N SER A 63 22.77 9.11 -4.80
CA SER A 63 21.61 8.25 -4.53
C SER A 63 21.53 7.07 -5.50
N LYS A 64 22.00 7.22 -6.75
CA LYS A 64 22.05 6.15 -7.74
C LYS A 64 23.10 5.09 -7.44
N ALA A 65 24.22 5.45 -6.80
CA ALA A 65 25.34 4.55 -6.54
C ALA A 65 25.12 3.76 -5.25
N GLN A 66 24.99 2.44 -5.39
CA GLN A 66 24.84 1.56 -4.23
C GLN A 66 26.18 1.26 -3.56
N LYS A 67 26.16 1.10 -2.25
CA LYS A 67 27.32 0.79 -1.41
C LYS A 67 27.25 -0.66 -0.92
N ASN A 68 28.43 -1.25 -0.75
CA ASN A 68 28.58 -2.57 -0.14
C ASN A 68 28.22 -2.50 1.37
N ARG A 69 28.07 -3.64 2.01
CA ARG A 69 27.66 -3.77 3.42
C ARG A 69 28.65 -3.15 4.41
N ASP A 70 29.90 -2.98 4.03
CA ASP A 70 30.94 -2.25 4.77
C ASP A 70 30.98 -0.75 4.46
N GLY A 71 30.04 -0.24 3.64
CA GLY A 71 29.97 1.14 3.23
C GLY A 71 30.91 1.51 2.06
N SER A 72 31.71 0.59 1.57
CA SER A 72 32.58 0.83 0.41
C SER A 72 31.79 0.93 -0.91
N PRO A 73 32.26 1.72 -1.90
CA PRO A 73 31.67 1.73 -3.23
C PRO A 73 31.68 0.36 -3.90
N MET A 74 30.64 0.01 -4.61
CA MET A 74 30.59 -1.19 -5.44
C MET A 74 30.93 -0.85 -6.91
N PRO A 75 31.81 -1.59 -7.58
CA PRO A 75 32.13 -1.36 -8.99
C PRO A 75 30.99 -1.76 -9.93
N VAL A 76 30.17 -2.70 -9.52
CA VAL A 76 28.99 -3.25 -10.21
C VAL A 76 27.90 -3.56 -9.20
N LEU A 77 26.66 -3.75 -9.67
CA LEU A 77 25.59 -4.27 -8.82
C LEU A 77 25.83 -5.75 -8.47
N PRO A 78 25.42 -6.21 -7.29
CA PRO A 78 25.46 -7.62 -6.93
C PRO A 78 24.57 -8.45 -7.87
N PRO A 79 24.90 -9.73 -8.11
CA PRO A 79 23.99 -10.62 -8.78
C PRO A 79 22.63 -10.71 -8.09
N ALA A 80 21.55 -10.95 -8.83
CA ALA A 80 20.27 -11.34 -8.27
C ALA A 80 20.38 -12.78 -7.72
N TRP A 81 20.67 -12.91 -6.42
CA TRP A 81 21.06 -14.19 -5.80
C TRP A 81 20.01 -15.30 -5.91
N LEU A 82 18.73 -14.94 -5.95
CA LEU A 82 17.62 -15.87 -6.18
C LEU A 82 17.22 -15.99 -7.67
N GLY A 83 17.94 -15.31 -8.56
CA GLY A 83 17.55 -15.10 -9.95
C GLY A 83 16.70 -13.84 -10.11
N VAL A 84 16.42 -13.46 -11.35
CA VAL A 84 15.67 -12.24 -11.68
C VAL A 84 14.17 -12.52 -11.83
N THR A 85 13.80 -13.72 -12.26
CA THR A 85 12.43 -14.14 -12.54
C THR A 85 11.86 -14.97 -11.39
N GLY A 86 10.55 -14.93 -11.23
CA GLY A 86 9.84 -15.73 -10.24
C GLY A 86 10.07 -17.24 -10.43
N LYS A 87 9.87 -18.02 -9.37
CA LYS A 87 10.07 -19.46 -9.40
C LYS A 87 9.17 -20.13 -10.46
N GLY A 88 9.79 -20.83 -11.40
CA GLY A 88 9.08 -21.53 -12.49
C GLY A 88 8.64 -20.63 -13.65
N VAL A 89 9.02 -19.36 -13.63
CA VAL A 89 8.74 -18.41 -14.71
C VAL A 89 9.78 -18.55 -15.83
N THR A 90 9.34 -18.38 -17.07
CA THR A 90 10.17 -18.41 -18.28
C THR A 90 10.12 -17.04 -18.95
N PRO A 91 11.27 -16.49 -19.39
CA PRO A 91 12.62 -17.06 -19.30
C PRO A 91 13.18 -17.01 -17.88
N ALA A 92 13.90 -18.04 -17.46
CA ALA A 92 14.61 -18.04 -16.19
C ALA A 92 15.97 -17.32 -16.35
N ILE A 93 16.18 -16.25 -15.55
CA ILE A 93 17.47 -15.54 -15.51
C ILE A 93 18.15 -15.87 -14.19
N THR A 94 19.29 -16.56 -14.30
CA THR A 94 20.08 -17.04 -13.16
C THR A 94 20.92 -15.92 -12.53
N PRO A 95 21.46 -16.12 -11.31
CA PRO A 95 22.40 -15.17 -10.71
C PRO A 95 23.63 -14.87 -11.60
N ALA A 96 24.17 -15.88 -12.28
CA ALA A 96 25.32 -15.68 -13.18
C ALA A 96 24.98 -14.79 -14.40
N GLN A 97 23.77 -14.90 -14.93
CA GLN A 97 23.30 -14.06 -16.04
C GLN A 97 22.96 -12.63 -15.60
N SER A 98 22.67 -12.42 -14.32
CA SER A 98 22.37 -11.09 -13.75
C SER A 98 23.61 -10.35 -13.24
N ALA A 99 24.79 -10.96 -13.30
CA ALA A 99 26.02 -10.38 -12.79
C ALA A 99 26.56 -9.25 -13.69
N ASN A 100 27.41 -8.41 -13.08
CA ASN A 100 28.15 -7.33 -13.75
C ASN A 100 27.29 -6.19 -14.31
N MET A 101 26.06 -6.00 -13.81
CA MET A 101 25.27 -4.82 -14.13
C MET A 101 25.95 -3.56 -13.58
N PRO A 102 25.95 -2.45 -14.33
CA PRO A 102 26.47 -1.17 -13.82
C PRO A 102 25.86 -0.80 -12.47
N ASN A 103 26.62 -0.19 -11.57
CA ASN A 103 26.11 0.27 -10.27
C ASN A 103 25.26 1.55 -10.45
N ALA A 104 24.06 1.38 -10.96
CA ALA A 104 23.08 2.44 -11.23
C ALA A 104 21.68 1.81 -11.44
N PRO A 105 20.58 2.60 -11.37
CA PRO A 105 19.26 2.16 -11.81
C PRO A 105 19.26 1.78 -13.29
N PHE A 106 18.47 0.78 -13.65
CA PHE A 106 18.35 0.30 -15.04
C PHE A 106 16.92 -0.12 -15.38
N ALA A 107 16.54 0.02 -16.65
CA ALA A 107 15.24 -0.45 -17.10
C ALA A 107 15.25 -1.98 -17.25
N ILE A 108 14.33 -2.67 -16.59
CA ILE A 108 14.24 -4.14 -16.56
C ILE A 108 13.90 -4.68 -17.96
N ASP A 109 13.08 -3.97 -18.70
CA ASP A 109 12.58 -4.29 -20.04
C ASP A 109 13.51 -3.85 -21.18
N ASP A 110 14.53 -3.03 -20.90
CA ASP A 110 15.54 -2.66 -21.89
C ASP A 110 16.50 -3.85 -22.16
N PRO A 111 16.95 -4.06 -23.42
CA PRO A 111 17.99 -5.06 -23.75
C PRO A 111 19.30 -4.92 -22.96
N LYS A 112 19.64 -3.72 -22.48
CA LYS A 112 20.81 -3.49 -21.59
C LYS A 112 20.50 -3.83 -20.12
N GLY A 113 19.23 -4.01 -19.77
CA GLY A 113 18.81 -4.57 -18.51
C GLY A 113 18.69 -6.09 -18.62
N TYR A 114 17.49 -6.60 -18.40
CA TYR A 114 17.22 -8.05 -18.49
C TYR A 114 16.33 -8.41 -19.68
N ALA A 115 15.88 -7.45 -20.47
CA ALA A 115 14.93 -7.61 -21.57
C ALA A 115 13.64 -8.35 -21.14
N LEU A 116 13.17 -8.12 -19.91
CA LEU A 116 11.96 -8.73 -19.36
C LEU A 116 10.81 -7.73 -19.41
N GLY A 117 9.79 -8.03 -20.21
CA GLY A 117 8.58 -7.23 -20.27
C GLY A 117 7.78 -7.23 -18.95
N MET A 118 6.87 -6.29 -18.83
CA MET A 118 5.98 -6.17 -17.67
C MET A 118 5.01 -7.35 -17.49
N ASP A 119 4.87 -8.21 -18.49
CA ASP A 119 4.12 -9.47 -18.47
C ASP A 119 4.87 -10.61 -17.77
N VAL A 120 6.16 -10.42 -17.47
CA VAL A 120 6.98 -11.41 -16.80
C VAL A 120 7.00 -11.19 -15.30
N ILE A 121 6.70 -12.23 -14.53
CA ILE A 121 6.79 -12.19 -13.06
C ILE A 121 8.27 -12.18 -12.65
N THR A 122 8.72 -11.09 -12.05
CA THR A 122 10.07 -11.00 -11.47
C THR A 122 10.13 -11.72 -10.12
N ALA A 123 11.34 -12.00 -9.64
CA ALA A 123 11.55 -12.54 -8.29
C ALA A 123 10.99 -11.58 -7.23
N ASP A 124 10.57 -12.14 -6.11
CA ASP A 124 10.25 -11.39 -4.90
C ASP A 124 11.56 -10.90 -4.26
N LEU A 125 11.56 -9.68 -3.71
CA LEU A 125 12.72 -9.07 -3.07
C LEU A 125 12.44 -8.91 -1.57
N TRP A 126 13.49 -8.95 -0.75
CA TRP A 126 13.31 -8.65 0.67
C TRP A 126 12.83 -7.21 0.89
N HIS A 127 11.68 -7.09 1.55
CA HIS A 127 11.00 -5.87 1.94
C HIS A 127 10.50 -5.98 3.38
N ARG A 128 11.37 -6.44 4.31
CA ARG A 128 11.07 -6.62 5.73
C ARG A 128 11.50 -5.41 6.53
N PHE A 129 11.01 -5.30 7.75
CA PHE A 129 11.15 -4.11 8.60
C PHE A 129 12.60 -3.64 8.81
N TYR A 130 13.48 -4.53 9.20
CA TYR A 130 14.88 -4.18 9.45
C TYR A 130 15.67 -4.10 8.15
N GLU A 131 15.45 -5.01 7.23
CA GLU A 131 16.09 -5.01 5.92
C GLU A 131 15.81 -3.71 5.17
N ASN A 132 14.57 -3.19 5.22
CA ASN A 132 14.21 -1.93 4.57
C ASN A 132 14.92 -0.73 5.22
N GLN A 133 15.09 -0.71 6.54
CA GLN A 133 15.87 0.32 7.22
C GLN A 133 17.35 0.29 6.79
N MET A 134 17.95 -0.92 6.68
CA MET A 134 19.32 -1.07 6.18
C MET A 134 19.44 -0.69 4.68
N GLN A 135 18.41 -0.97 3.87
CA GLN A 135 18.30 -0.55 2.48
C GLN A 135 18.27 0.98 2.35
N ILE A 136 17.46 1.65 3.16
CA ILE A 136 17.35 3.12 3.22
C ILE A 136 18.65 3.76 3.73
N ALA A 137 19.43 3.09 4.56
CA ALA A 137 20.74 3.51 5.04
C ALA A 137 20.74 4.95 5.58
N GLY A 138 19.81 5.25 6.50
CA GLY A 138 19.68 6.57 7.13
C GLY A 138 19.17 7.69 6.22
N GLY A 139 18.63 7.34 5.03
CA GLY A 139 18.08 8.27 4.04
C GLY A 139 18.97 8.47 2.81
N THR A 140 20.12 7.80 2.72
CA THR A 140 20.95 7.84 1.51
C THR A 140 20.44 6.93 0.40
N ASN A 141 19.58 5.98 0.72
CA ASN A 141 19.02 4.95 -0.17
C ASN A 141 20.10 4.14 -0.92
N SER A 142 21.29 4.06 -0.35
CA SER A 142 22.46 3.42 -0.96
C SER A 142 22.66 1.96 -0.57
N GLY A 143 21.77 1.37 0.24
CA GLY A 143 21.89 0.00 0.73
C GLY A 143 20.97 -1.02 0.03
N PHE A 144 20.13 -0.61 -0.91
CA PHE A 144 19.11 -1.50 -1.50
C PHE A 144 19.69 -2.74 -2.13
N ALA A 145 20.70 -2.60 -2.99
CA ALA A 145 21.32 -3.74 -3.65
C ALA A 145 22.13 -4.62 -2.68
N ALA A 146 22.70 -4.03 -1.63
CA ALA A 146 23.52 -4.78 -0.68
C ALA A 146 22.71 -5.59 0.33
N TRP A 147 21.57 -5.06 0.76
CA TRP A 147 20.72 -5.67 1.79
C TRP A 147 19.46 -6.34 1.22
N SER A 148 19.50 -6.72 -0.07
CA SER A 148 18.48 -7.52 -0.75
C SER A 148 19.00 -8.94 -1.01
N ASP A 149 18.08 -9.92 -0.92
CA ASP A 149 18.30 -11.29 -1.40
C ASP A 149 18.34 -11.36 -2.94
N SER A 150 17.77 -10.35 -3.60
CA SER A 150 17.74 -10.23 -5.06
C SER A 150 18.75 -9.21 -5.61
N GLY A 151 19.70 -8.75 -4.79
CA GLY A 151 20.85 -7.96 -5.20
C GLY A 151 20.50 -6.80 -6.13
N GLY A 152 21.14 -6.76 -7.31
CA GLY A 152 20.96 -5.69 -8.28
C GLY A 152 19.55 -5.54 -8.86
N LEU A 153 18.69 -6.55 -8.78
CA LEU A 153 17.29 -6.42 -9.23
C LEU A 153 16.56 -5.29 -8.49
N SER A 154 16.96 -5.01 -7.25
CA SER A 154 16.37 -3.91 -6.46
C SER A 154 16.48 -2.54 -7.14
N MET A 155 17.46 -2.35 -8.03
CA MET A 155 17.69 -1.11 -8.79
C MET A 155 16.92 -1.04 -10.11
N GLY A 156 16.09 -2.05 -10.38
CA GLY A 156 15.32 -2.15 -11.62
C GLY A 156 14.08 -1.27 -11.62
N HIS A 157 13.79 -0.66 -12.76
CA HIS A 157 12.56 0.07 -13.02
C HIS A 157 11.98 -0.30 -14.39
N TYR A 158 10.76 0.13 -14.69
CA TYR A 158 10.13 0.00 -15.99
C TYR A 158 9.87 1.36 -16.64
N ASP A 159 9.81 1.41 -17.97
CA ASP A 159 9.14 2.50 -18.65
C ASP A 159 7.61 2.30 -18.51
N GLY A 160 7.02 3.03 -17.57
CA GLY A 160 5.59 2.94 -17.28
C GLY A 160 4.68 3.55 -18.34
N SER A 161 5.21 4.16 -19.40
CA SER A 161 4.44 4.95 -20.38
C SER A 161 3.31 4.19 -21.07
N HIS A 162 3.38 2.86 -21.11
CA HIS A 162 2.38 1.97 -21.68
C HIS A 162 1.38 1.40 -20.66
N GLN A 163 1.51 1.73 -19.38
CA GLN A 163 0.56 1.31 -18.36
C GLN A 163 -0.74 2.12 -18.45
N LYS A 164 -1.87 1.45 -18.29
CA LYS A 164 -3.21 2.08 -18.24
C LYS A 164 -3.35 2.99 -17.02
N LEU A 165 -2.71 2.68 -15.91
CA LEU A 165 -2.69 3.53 -14.72
C LEU A 165 -1.93 4.84 -14.96
N TRP A 166 -0.95 4.87 -15.87
CA TRP A 166 -0.34 6.14 -16.28
C TRP A 166 -1.34 7.04 -17.03
N ASP A 167 -2.24 6.47 -17.83
CA ASP A 167 -3.30 7.24 -18.47
C ASP A 167 -4.30 7.80 -17.45
N VAL A 168 -4.55 7.05 -16.37
CA VAL A 168 -5.32 7.56 -15.22
C VAL A 168 -4.57 8.72 -14.55
N ALA A 169 -3.27 8.56 -14.26
CA ALA A 169 -2.45 9.60 -13.66
C ALA A 169 -2.39 10.89 -14.52
N ARG A 170 -2.31 10.75 -15.85
CA ARG A 170 -2.36 11.90 -16.79
C ARG A 170 -3.70 12.65 -16.79
N ARG A 171 -4.80 11.98 -16.44
CA ARG A 171 -6.14 12.58 -16.39
C ARG A 171 -6.47 13.22 -15.05
N TYR A 172 -5.89 12.73 -13.96
CA TYR A 172 -6.18 13.12 -12.58
C TYR A 172 -4.94 13.62 -11.86
N ALA A 173 -4.83 13.39 -10.54
CA ALA A 173 -3.66 13.79 -9.78
C ALA A 173 -2.79 12.58 -9.41
N LEU A 174 -1.48 12.75 -9.57
CA LEU A 174 -0.44 11.82 -9.11
C LEU A 174 0.33 12.48 -7.97
N ALA A 175 0.32 11.87 -6.78
CA ALA A 175 1.20 12.28 -5.70
C ALA A 175 2.56 11.60 -5.86
N ASP A 176 3.63 12.39 -5.95
CA ASP A 176 4.99 11.92 -6.15
C ASP A 176 5.86 11.97 -4.88
N HIS A 177 5.30 12.45 -3.77
CA HIS A 177 5.89 12.40 -2.44
C HIS A 177 4.98 11.65 -1.46
N PHE A 178 4.51 10.47 -1.87
CA PHE A 178 3.71 9.59 -1.04
C PHE A 178 4.59 8.43 -0.53
N PHE A 179 4.73 8.29 0.77
CA PHE A 179 5.61 7.34 1.42
C PHE A 179 4.81 6.21 2.09
N THR A 180 5.43 5.04 2.27
CA THR A 180 4.84 4.03 3.15
C THR A 180 4.84 4.53 4.59
N ALA A 181 3.78 4.22 5.36
CA ALA A 181 3.70 4.65 6.74
C ALA A 181 4.69 3.91 7.65
N ALA A 182 5.08 2.68 7.29
CA ALA A 182 5.99 1.90 8.09
C ALA A 182 7.12 1.30 7.24
N PHE A 183 8.28 1.10 7.88
CA PHE A 183 9.35 0.32 7.28
C PHE A 183 8.90 -1.11 7.01
N GLY A 184 9.40 -1.68 5.92
CA GLY A 184 9.19 -3.07 5.57
C GLY A 184 7.90 -3.34 4.84
N GLY A 185 7.32 -4.51 5.11
CA GLY A 185 6.40 -5.18 4.23
C GLY A 185 4.91 -4.89 4.45
N SER A 186 4.14 -5.56 3.61
CA SER A 186 2.68 -5.42 3.50
C SER A 186 1.96 -5.62 4.82
N PHE A 187 2.37 -6.61 5.63
CA PHE A 187 1.73 -6.89 6.92
C PHE A 187 1.63 -5.63 7.79
N LEU A 188 2.75 -4.96 8.05
CA LEU A 188 2.77 -3.80 8.93
C LEU A 188 2.07 -2.58 8.30
N ASN A 189 2.24 -2.37 6.98
CA ASN A 189 1.60 -1.25 6.29
C ASN A 189 0.07 -1.40 6.21
N HIS A 190 -0.48 -2.62 6.22
CA HIS A 190 -1.93 -2.81 6.39
C HIS A 190 -2.41 -2.38 7.79
N PHE A 191 -1.65 -2.64 8.86
CA PHE A 191 -1.98 -2.12 10.19
C PHE A 191 -1.93 -0.59 10.22
N TRP A 192 -0.89 0.01 9.65
CA TRP A 192 -0.78 1.46 9.59
C TRP A 192 -1.90 2.11 8.76
N LEU A 193 -2.41 1.44 7.73
CA LEU A 193 -3.58 1.90 6.99
C LEU A 193 -4.88 1.85 7.82
N VAL A 194 -5.04 0.87 8.72
CA VAL A 194 -6.31 0.68 9.43
C VAL A 194 -6.33 1.18 10.87
N CYS A 195 -5.17 1.31 11.54
CA CYS A 195 -5.11 1.78 12.93
C CYS A 195 -3.99 2.79 13.22
N ALA A 196 -3.15 3.12 12.24
CA ALA A 196 -1.92 3.89 12.46
C ALA A 196 -1.13 3.33 13.66
N CYS A 197 -1.03 2.01 13.77
CA CYS A 197 -0.43 1.34 14.92
C CYS A 197 0.40 0.12 14.51
N THR A 198 1.33 -0.27 15.38
CA THR A 198 2.10 -1.50 15.24
C THR A 198 1.56 -2.53 16.22
N PRO A 199 1.15 -3.74 15.77
CA PRO A 199 0.56 -4.74 16.63
C PRO A 199 1.58 -5.27 17.65
N TYR A 200 1.07 -5.68 18.82
CA TYR A 200 1.88 -6.10 19.96
C TYR A 200 1.61 -7.53 20.36
N TYR A 201 2.65 -8.28 20.70
CA TYR A 201 2.57 -9.66 21.20
C TYR A 201 2.96 -9.70 22.69
N PRO A 202 2.01 -9.73 23.63
CA PRO A 202 2.32 -9.71 25.07
C PRO A 202 3.14 -10.92 25.50
N ASN A 203 4.24 -10.70 26.24
CA ASN A 203 5.10 -11.76 26.79
C ASN A 203 5.61 -12.76 25.73
N ALA A 204 5.94 -12.28 24.52
CA ALA A 204 6.40 -13.11 23.43
C ALA A 204 7.63 -13.98 23.83
N ASP A 205 8.53 -13.45 24.65
CA ASP A 205 9.72 -14.13 25.18
C ASP A 205 9.40 -15.38 26.00
N LYS A 206 8.20 -15.45 26.60
CA LYS A 206 7.71 -16.57 27.41
C LYS A 206 6.72 -17.47 26.69
N SER A 207 6.58 -17.30 25.39
CA SER A 207 5.63 -18.01 24.54
C SER A 207 6.37 -18.74 23.40
N PRO A 208 5.69 -19.60 22.63
CA PRO A 208 6.26 -20.17 21.41
C PRO A 208 6.75 -19.11 20.40
N ALA A 209 6.22 -17.89 20.44
CA ALA A 209 6.63 -16.77 19.59
C ALA A 209 8.02 -16.21 19.93
N ALA A 210 8.69 -16.66 21.00
CA ALA A 210 10.08 -16.29 21.30
C ALA A 210 11.03 -16.54 20.10
N LYS A 211 10.72 -17.53 19.27
CA LYS A 211 11.47 -17.82 18.03
C LYS A 211 11.31 -16.76 16.94
N GLN A 212 10.29 -15.92 17.04
CA GLN A 212 10.02 -14.83 16.12
C GLN A 212 10.71 -13.52 16.51
N ILE A 213 11.36 -13.45 17.68
CA ILE A 213 12.05 -12.24 18.13
C ILE A 213 13.33 -12.07 17.31
N SER A 214 13.41 -10.96 16.58
CA SER A 214 14.57 -10.64 15.73
C SER A 214 15.82 -10.39 16.57
N ALA A 215 16.96 -10.84 16.07
CA ALA A 215 18.26 -10.51 16.62
C ALA A 215 18.76 -9.20 16.00
N VAL A 216 18.88 -8.16 16.83
CA VAL A 216 19.17 -6.80 16.40
C VAL A 216 20.38 -6.27 17.17
N GLU A 217 21.26 -5.54 16.49
CA GLU A 217 22.43 -4.87 17.06
C GLU A 217 22.01 -3.73 18.03
N PRO A 218 22.92 -3.24 18.88
CA PRO A 218 22.60 -2.18 19.84
C PRO A 218 22.08 -0.86 19.23
N ASP A 219 22.27 -0.64 17.94
CA ASP A 219 21.70 0.50 17.21
C ASP A 219 20.18 0.45 17.04
N GLY A 220 19.58 -0.73 17.28
CA GLY A 220 18.14 -0.96 17.17
C GLY A 220 17.61 -1.07 15.74
N VAL A 221 18.49 -1.05 14.73
CA VAL A 221 18.16 -0.99 13.29
C VAL A 221 18.80 -2.12 12.50
N THR A 222 20.06 -2.45 12.81
CA THR A 222 20.82 -3.45 12.07
C THR A 222 20.53 -4.86 12.60
N LEU A 223 20.19 -5.78 11.71
CA LEU A 223 20.06 -7.20 12.08
C LEU A 223 21.43 -7.80 12.39
N THR A 224 21.51 -8.58 13.46
CA THR A 224 22.74 -9.29 13.82
C THR A 224 23.16 -10.26 12.72
N PRO A 225 24.39 -10.15 12.20
CA PRO A 225 24.88 -11.04 11.16
C PRO A 225 24.85 -12.51 11.59
N GLY A 226 24.54 -13.39 10.66
CA GLY A 226 24.68 -14.84 10.86
C GLY A 226 26.14 -15.28 10.89
N LYS A 227 26.39 -16.56 11.21
CA LYS A 227 27.74 -17.12 11.39
C LYS A 227 28.70 -16.85 10.22
N ASP A 228 28.16 -16.85 8.99
CA ASP A 228 28.95 -16.66 7.76
C ASP A 228 28.60 -15.32 7.07
N GLY A 229 27.94 -14.44 7.75
CA GLY A 229 27.47 -13.17 7.19
C GLY A 229 28.08 -11.96 7.90
N PRO A 230 27.81 -10.74 7.40
CA PRO A 230 27.07 -10.48 6.17
C PRO A 230 27.92 -10.62 4.89
N GLY A 231 29.28 -10.62 5.00
CA GLY A 231 30.19 -10.65 3.86
C GLY A 231 29.97 -9.54 2.83
N SER A 232 30.69 -9.59 1.71
CA SER A 232 30.45 -8.64 0.61
C SER A 232 29.17 -8.99 -0.17
N ALA A 233 28.40 -7.98 -0.53
CA ALA A 233 27.22 -8.13 -1.40
C ALA A 233 27.53 -8.69 -2.78
N LEU A 234 28.78 -8.51 -3.25
CA LEU A 234 29.24 -9.04 -4.53
C LEU A 234 29.52 -10.55 -4.50
N ILE A 235 29.53 -11.17 -3.31
CA ILE A 235 29.91 -12.59 -3.15
C ILE A 235 28.71 -13.44 -2.68
N THR A 236 27.80 -12.88 -1.88
CA THR A 236 26.68 -13.65 -1.31
C THR A 236 25.51 -12.75 -0.93
N ALA A 237 24.29 -13.34 -0.93
CA ALA A 237 23.13 -12.71 -0.28
C ALA A 237 23.40 -12.47 1.22
N PRO A 238 22.75 -11.46 1.86
CA PRO A 238 22.89 -11.23 3.28
C PRO A 238 22.35 -12.41 4.11
N LYS A 239 23.00 -12.68 5.24
CA LYS A 239 22.59 -13.73 6.19
C LYS A 239 22.55 -13.16 7.59
N PHE A 240 21.45 -13.39 8.28
CA PHE A 240 21.20 -12.90 9.64
C PHE A 240 21.06 -14.05 10.63
N LEU A 241 21.32 -13.76 11.89
CA LEU A 241 21.13 -14.72 12.98
C LEU A 241 19.64 -15.08 13.13
N ASN A 242 18.80 -14.07 13.20
CA ASN A 242 17.34 -14.20 13.19
C ASN A 242 16.70 -12.91 12.66
N SER A 243 15.97 -13.00 11.55
CA SER A 243 15.10 -11.94 11.01
C SER A 243 13.66 -12.40 11.19
N GLY A 244 13.13 -12.27 12.40
CA GLY A 244 11.83 -12.78 12.80
C GLY A 244 10.68 -11.80 12.56
N GLY A 245 9.49 -12.20 13.01
CA GLY A 245 8.27 -11.40 12.94
C GLY A 245 8.18 -10.30 13.99
N LEU A 246 8.96 -10.40 15.08
CA LEU A 246 8.85 -9.53 16.26
C LEU A 246 10.13 -8.72 16.48
N THR A 247 9.96 -7.49 16.97
CA THR A 247 11.06 -6.70 17.55
C THR A 247 11.52 -7.29 18.89
N PRO A 248 12.71 -6.91 19.41
CA PRO A 248 13.16 -7.32 20.76
C PRO A 248 12.20 -6.92 21.88
N ASP A 249 11.39 -5.89 21.71
CA ASP A 249 10.36 -5.42 22.63
C ASP A 249 8.95 -5.85 22.23
N PHE A 250 8.83 -6.90 21.39
CA PHE A 250 7.65 -7.69 21.08
C PHE A 250 6.58 -7.06 20.18
N TYR A 251 6.90 -6.05 19.42
CA TYR A 251 6.01 -5.56 18.37
C TYR A 251 6.14 -6.42 17.10
N ALA A 252 5.00 -6.77 16.50
CA ALA A 252 4.99 -7.52 15.25
C ALA A 252 5.20 -6.58 14.06
N VAL A 253 6.35 -6.76 13.39
CA VAL A 253 6.82 -5.89 12.30
C VAL A 253 6.94 -6.60 10.96
N ASN A 254 6.99 -7.94 10.97
CA ASN A 254 6.92 -8.76 9.76
C ASN A 254 5.75 -9.74 9.88
N THR A 255 5.41 -10.43 8.79
CA THR A 255 4.20 -11.22 8.67
C THR A 255 4.03 -12.25 9.79
N MET A 256 3.04 -12.02 10.64
CA MET A 256 2.46 -12.98 11.58
C MET A 256 1.10 -13.42 11.01
N GLN A 257 0.66 -14.62 11.41
CA GLN A 257 -0.64 -15.15 10.99
C GLN A 257 -1.78 -14.57 11.82
N PRO A 258 -2.97 -14.37 11.23
CA PRO A 258 -4.12 -13.92 12.00
C PRO A 258 -4.59 -14.99 13.00
N PRO A 259 -5.19 -14.56 14.13
CA PRO A 259 -5.75 -15.47 15.13
C PRO A 259 -7.02 -16.17 14.63
N TYR A 260 -7.64 -15.66 13.59
CA TYR A 260 -8.90 -16.19 13.04
C TYR A 260 -8.70 -16.73 11.62
N GLN A 261 -9.56 -17.71 11.23
CA GLN A 261 -9.57 -18.20 9.86
C GLN A 261 -10.12 -17.11 8.89
N THR A 262 -9.57 -16.97 7.69
CA THR A 262 -8.57 -17.86 7.11
C THR A 262 -7.15 -17.48 7.57
N SER A 263 -6.34 -18.49 7.88
CA SER A 263 -4.98 -18.40 8.37
C SER A 263 -4.17 -19.56 7.78
N ALA A 264 -2.85 -19.42 7.61
CA ALA A 264 -1.97 -20.54 7.27
C ALA A 264 -1.89 -21.58 8.39
N VAL A 265 -2.23 -21.18 9.63
CA VAL A 265 -2.23 -22.06 10.78
C VAL A 265 -3.62 -22.66 10.98
N LYS A 266 -3.68 -23.99 11.03
CA LYS A 266 -4.92 -24.72 11.27
C LYS A 266 -5.40 -24.49 12.71
N PRO A 267 -6.70 -24.74 12.99
CA PRO A 267 -7.21 -24.79 14.36
C PRO A 267 -6.45 -25.80 15.22
N ALA A 268 -6.34 -25.51 16.52
CA ALA A 268 -5.85 -26.49 17.50
C ALA A 268 -6.76 -27.73 17.53
N GLU A 269 -6.20 -28.87 17.92
CA GLU A 269 -6.99 -30.10 18.09
C GLU A 269 -8.09 -29.88 19.16
N GLY A 270 -9.33 -30.10 18.79
CA GLY A 270 -10.50 -29.84 19.65
C GLY A 270 -10.84 -28.36 19.89
N GLY A 271 -10.13 -27.44 19.23
CA GLY A 271 -10.41 -25.99 19.26
C GLY A 271 -11.54 -25.57 18.33
N ASP A 272 -11.87 -24.26 18.37
CA ASP A 272 -12.85 -23.69 17.44
C ASP A 272 -12.29 -23.73 16.01
N PRO A 273 -13.04 -24.30 15.04
CA PRO A 273 -12.61 -24.34 13.64
C PRO A 273 -12.48 -22.94 13.00
N ALA A 274 -13.04 -21.90 13.60
CA ALA A 274 -12.93 -20.52 13.13
C ALA A 274 -11.64 -19.82 13.60
N ASP A 275 -10.90 -20.43 14.54
CA ASP A 275 -9.65 -19.86 15.08
C ASP A 275 -8.43 -20.56 14.48
N ALA A 276 -7.29 -19.87 14.50
CA ALA A 276 -5.97 -20.48 14.32
C ALA A 276 -5.47 -21.02 15.66
N ASP A 277 -4.56 -22.02 15.63
CA ASP A 277 -3.94 -22.52 16.87
C ASP A 277 -3.12 -21.41 17.55
N PRO A 278 -3.55 -20.90 18.71
CA PRO A 278 -2.87 -19.81 19.41
C PRO A 278 -1.50 -20.22 19.97
N THR A 279 -1.18 -21.50 20.00
CA THR A 279 0.13 -22.02 20.44
C THR A 279 1.17 -22.07 19.32
N ALA A 280 0.75 -21.80 18.07
CA ALA A 280 1.68 -21.73 16.95
C ALA A 280 2.58 -20.47 17.08
N PRO A 281 3.89 -20.60 16.83
CA PRO A 281 4.85 -19.52 17.11
C PRO A 281 4.67 -18.27 16.25
N ASN A 282 3.96 -18.36 15.14
CA ASN A 282 3.74 -17.27 14.19
C ASN A 282 2.29 -16.76 14.17
N VAL A 283 1.44 -17.15 15.10
CA VAL A 283 0.08 -16.61 15.25
C VAL A 283 0.11 -15.41 16.17
N LEU A 284 -0.37 -14.26 15.67
CA LEU A 284 -0.50 -13.04 16.45
C LEU A 284 -1.75 -13.14 17.34
N PRO A 285 -1.66 -12.80 18.64
CA PRO A 285 -2.87 -12.70 19.47
C PRO A 285 -3.85 -11.65 18.93
N PRO A 286 -5.17 -11.80 19.21
CA PRO A 286 -6.16 -10.80 18.80
C PRO A 286 -5.78 -9.40 19.28
N GLN A 287 -5.77 -8.42 18.38
CA GLN A 287 -5.44 -7.04 18.67
C GLN A 287 -6.68 -6.28 19.14
N THR A 288 -6.47 -5.25 19.98
CA THR A 288 -7.55 -4.47 20.61
C THR A 288 -7.43 -2.97 20.36
N ALA A 289 -6.42 -2.55 19.57
CA ALA A 289 -6.26 -1.15 19.19
C ALA A 289 -7.47 -0.65 18.41
N THR A 290 -7.87 0.61 18.64
CA THR A 290 -8.92 1.26 17.88
C THR A 290 -8.52 1.40 16.42
N THR A 291 -9.42 1.00 15.52
CA THR A 291 -9.23 1.10 14.07
C THR A 291 -10.02 2.27 13.49
N ILE A 292 -9.67 2.68 12.27
CA ILE A 292 -10.49 3.63 11.52
C ILE A 292 -11.91 3.09 11.30
N GLY A 293 -12.08 1.77 11.17
CA GLY A 293 -13.39 1.13 11.06
C GLY A 293 -14.26 1.32 12.30
N ASP A 294 -13.66 1.24 13.50
CA ASP A 294 -14.37 1.49 14.75
C ASP A 294 -14.84 2.95 14.83
N LEU A 295 -13.99 3.90 14.40
CA LEU A 295 -14.34 5.33 14.40
C LEU A 295 -15.43 5.65 13.39
N LEU A 296 -15.37 5.07 12.18
CA LEU A 296 -16.42 5.20 11.16
C LEU A 296 -17.75 4.65 11.68
N SER A 297 -17.75 3.46 12.26
CA SER A 297 -18.95 2.83 12.84
C SER A 297 -19.55 3.66 13.98
N ALA A 298 -18.72 4.17 14.89
CA ALA A 298 -19.16 5.05 15.98
C ALA A 298 -19.80 6.35 15.47
N LYS A 299 -19.37 6.84 14.30
CA LYS A 299 -19.94 8.03 13.65
C LYS A 299 -21.18 7.74 12.80
N GLY A 300 -21.54 6.46 12.61
CA GLY A 300 -22.62 6.04 11.73
C GLY A 300 -22.28 6.11 10.22
N VAL A 301 -21.00 6.18 9.90
CA VAL A 301 -20.51 6.13 8.52
C VAL A 301 -20.40 4.68 8.06
N THR A 302 -21.08 4.34 6.96
CA THR A 302 -21.02 2.98 6.41
C THR A 302 -19.66 2.70 5.77
N TRP A 303 -19.10 1.53 6.04
CA TRP A 303 -17.81 1.15 5.48
C TRP A 303 -17.66 -0.36 5.29
N ALA A 304 -16.75 -0.76 4.42
CA ALA A 304 -16.36 -2.15 4.26
C ALA A 304 -14.93 -2.29 3.70
N TRP A 305 -14.30 -3.41 4.06
CA TRP A 305 -13.07 -3.91 3.46
C TRP A 305 -13.39 -5.08 2.55
N TYR A 306 -13.17 -4.91 1.24
CA TYR A 306 -13.32 -5.96 0.24
C TYR A 306 -11.95 -6.60 -0.02
N ALA A 307 -11.79 -7.85 0.40
CA ALA A 307 -10.60 -8.63 0.11
C ALA A 307 -10.83 -9.58 -1.07
N GLY A 308 -10.05 -9.45 -2.12
CA GLY A 308 -10.17 -10.27 -3.34
C GLY A 308 -9.92 -11.75 -3.07
N ALA A 309 -10.84 -12.61 -3.52
CA ALA A 309 -10.81 -14.07 -3.36
C ALA A 309 -10.79 -14.56 -1.89
N TRP A 310 -11.29 -13.78 -0.95
CA TRP A 310 -11.30 -14.16 0.47
C TRP A 310 -12.22 -15.33 0.75
N GLN A 311 -13.45 -15.32 0.21
CA GLN A 311 -14.40 -16.41 0.39
C GLN A 311 -13.89 -17.70 -0.24
N ALA A 312 -13.37 -17.64 -1.47
CA ALA A 312 -12.77 -18.79 -2.13
C ALA A 312 -11.65 -19.43 -1.30
N THR A 313 -10.86 -18.60 -0.60
CA THR A 313 -9.81 -19.07 0.30
C THR A 313 -10.36 -19.68 1.58
N LEU A 314 -11.41 -19.10 2.17
CA LEU A 314 -12.12 -19.66 3.32
C LEU A 314 -12.70 -21.04 2.99
N ASP A 315 -13.33 -21.17 1.83
CA ASP A 315 -13.98 -22.41 1.37
C ASP A 315 -12.96 -23.42 0.79
N LYS A 316 -11.68 -23.03 0.73
CA LYS A 316 -10.59 -23.84 0.14
C LYS A 316 -10.87 -24.25 -1.31
N GLU A 317 -11.51 -23.38 -2.06
CA GLU A 317 -11.81 -23.61 -3.46
C GLU A 317 -10.53 -23.64 -4.31
N LYS A 318 -10.53 -24.54 -5.30
CA LYS A 318 -9.47 -24.58 -6.32
C LYS A 318 -9.89 -23.70 -7.50
N VAL A 319 -9.38 -22.48 -7.54
CA VAL A 319 -9.61 -21.54 -8.63
C VAL A 319 -8.39 -21.53 -9.56
N THR A 320 -8.62 -21.47 -10.87
CA THR A 320 -7.54 -21.39 -11.87
C THR A 320 -7.76 -20.16 -12.75
N PRO A 321 -6.74 -19.26 -12.89
CA PRO A 321 -5.46 -19.28 -12.16
C PRO A 321 -5.65 -19.11 -10.65
N ASN A 322 -4.67 -19.58 -9.85
CA ASN A 322 -4.72 -19.41 -8.39
C ASN A 322 -4.73 -17.91 -8.05
N PRO A 323 -5.74 -17.40 -7.34
CA PRO A 323 -5.85 -15.98 -7.01
C PRO A 323 -4.77 -15.49 -6.04
N VAL A 324 -4.06 -16.38 -5.36
CA VAL A 324 -3.03 -16.06 -4.35
C VAL A 324 -3.59 -15.11 -3.28
N PHE A 325 -4.03 -15.63 -2.15
CA PHE A 325 -4.52 -14.83 -1.04
C PHE A 325 -3.46 -14.77 0.07
N GLN A 326 -3.01 -13.56 0.40
CA GLN A 326 -2.16 -13.35 1.58
C GLN A 326 -3.07 -13.01 2.77
N TYR A 327 -2.84 -13.64 3.93
CA TYR A 327 -3.77 -13.54 5.07
C TYR A 327 -3.90 -12.13 5.63
N HIS A 328 -2.85 -11.30 5.54
CA HIS A 328 -2.89 -9.88 5.93
C HIS A 328 -3.66 -8.99 4.94
N HIS A 329 -4.09 -9.51 3.78
CA HIS A 329 -4.99 -8.78 2.86
C HIS A 329 -6.38 -8.53 3.47
N GLN A 330 -6.69 -9.20 4.59
CA GLN A 330 -7.83 -8.87 5.44
C GLN A 330 -7.33 -8.42 6.82
N PRO A 331 -6.85 -7.16 6.97
CA PRO A 331 -6.20 -6.72 8.20
C PRO A 331 -7.11 -6.73 9.42
N PHE A 332 -8.40 -6.52 9.25
CA PHE A 332 -9.36 -6.58 10.35
C PHE A 332 -9.52 -7.99 10.94
N ASN A 333 -9.05 -9.03 10.24
CA ASN A 333 -9.02 -10.41 10.74
C ASN A 333 -8.04 -10.61 11.92
N TYR A 334 -7.23 -9.59 12.25
CA TYR A 334 -6.35 -9.60 13.40
C TYR A 334 -6.97 -8.97 14.66
N PHE A 335 -8.12 -8.32 14.57
CA PHE A 335 -8.70 -7.56 15.66
C PHE A 335 -9.88 -8.29 16.32
N SER A 336 -9.92 -8.28 17.66
CA SER A 336 -10.98 -8.92 18.45
C SER A 336 -12.38 -8.38 18.16
N ALA A 337 -12.50 -7.11 17.79
CA ALA A 337 -13.77 -6.50 17.41
C ALA A 337 -14.41 -7.18 16.19
N TYR A 338 -13.58 -7.76 15.32
CA TYR A 338 -14.00 -8.45 14.09
C TYR A 338 -13.82 -9.98 14.16
N ALA A 339 -13.84 -10.53 15.37
CA ALA A 339 -13.77 -11.99 15.58
C ALA A 339 -14.91 -12.74 14.87
N PRO A 340 -14.74 -14.02 14.53
CA PRO A 340 -15.79 -14.86 13.97
C PRO A 340 -17.08 -14.77 14.78
N GLY A 341 -18.23 -14.73 14.10
CA GLY A 341 -19.54 -14.61 14.73
C GLY A 341 -19.97 -13.21 15.16
N THR A 342 -19.09 -12.21 15.14
CA THR A 342 -19.47 -10.82 15.49
C THR A 342 -20.32 -10.16 14.40
N PRO A 343 -21.24 -9.24 14.76
CA PRO A 343 -21.96 -8.42 13.78
C PRO A 343 -21.02 -7.59 12.91
N ALA A 344 -20.00 -6.97 13.50
CA ALA A 344 -19.03 -6.14 12.80
C ALA A 344 -18.28 -6.91 11.69
N ARG A 345 -17.87 -8.16 11.96
CA ARG A 345 -17.26 -9.00 10.92
C ARG A 345 -18.19 -9.21 9.73
N ARG A 346 -19.46 -9.54 9.97
CA ARG A 346 -20.44 -9.80 8.90
C ARG A 346 -20.77 -8.56 8.09
N GLU A 347 -20.76 -7.40 8.71
CA GLU A 347 -21.11 -6.12 8.07
C GLU A 347 -19.96 -5.57 7.24
N HIS A 348 -18.75 -5.61 7.80
CA HIS A 348 -17.63 -4.82 7.29
C HIS A 348 -16.57 -5.62 6.53
N LEU A 349 -16.40 -6.93 6.85
CA LEU A 349 -15.42 -7.75 6.17
C LEU A 349 -16.10 -8.48 5.01
N ARG A 350 -15.87 -7.99 3.79
CA ARG A 350 -16.55 -8.48 2.59
C ARG A 350 -15.59 -9.21 1.66
N ASP A 351 -16.10 -10.20 0.98
CA ASP A 351 -15.39 -10.79 -0.15
C ASP A 351 -15.41 -9.83 -1.33
N GLY A 352 -14.22 -9.58 -1.92
CA GLY A 352 -14.11 -8.85 -3.17
C GLY A 352 -14.47 -9.69 -4.40
N GLY A 353 -14.60 -11.00 -4.21
CA GLY A 353 -14.79 -11.98 -5.26
C GLY A 353 -13.49 -12.35 -5.99
N VAL A 354 -13.52 -13.47 -6.72
CA VAL A 354 -12.47 -13.81 -7.68
C VAL A 354 -12.50 -12.79 -8.81
N ASN A 355 -11.34 -12.26 -9.20
CA ASN A 355 -11.19 -11.18 -10.18
C ASN A 355 -11.93 -9.86 -9.82
N GLY A 356 -12.27 -9.69 -8.55
CA GLY A 356 -12.97 -8.50 -8.08
C GLY A 356 -14.47 -8.49 -8.40
N GLU A 357 -15.06 -9.61 -8.79
CA GLU A 357 -16.43 -9.68 -9.33
C GLU A 357 -17.49 -9.17 -8.37
N ALA A 358 -17.36 -9.45 -7.05
CA ALA A 358 -18.32 -9.01 -6.05
C ALA A 358 -18.24 -7.48 -5.84
N LEU A 359 -17.03 -6.92 -5.73
CA LEU A 359 -16.83 -5.48 -5.70
C LEU A 359 -17.38 -4.80 -6.95
N LEU A 360 -17.04 -5.30 -8.14
CA LEU A 360 -17.50 -4.76 -9.42
C LEU A 360 -19.03 -4.79 -9.56
N ALA A 361 -19.70 -5.79 -8.98
CA ALA A 361 -21.15 -5.85 -8.94
C ALA A 361 -21.73 -4.71 -8.08
N ASP A 362 -21.17 -4.46 -6.89
CA ASP A 362 -21.60 -3.37 -6.01
C ASP A 362 -21.30 -1.98 -6.62
N ILE A 363 -20.17 -1.83 -7.31
CA ILE A 363 -19.83 -0.60 -8.06
C ILE A 363 -20.89 -0.29 -9.12
N ARG A 364 -21.23 -1.28 -9.98
CA ARG A 364 -22.23 -1.10 -11.05
C ARG A 364 -23.63 -0.82 -10.52
N ALA A 365 -23.95 -1.40 -9.37
CA ALA A 365 -25.24 -1.20 -8.71
C ALA A 365 -25.34 0.12 -7.90
N GLY A 366 -24.26 0.88 -7.76
CA GLY A 366 -24.21 2.08 -6.91
C GLY A 366 -24.43 1.76 -5.43
N LYS A 367 -23.90 0.62 -4.95
CA LYS A 367 -24.13 0.10 -3.59
C LYS A 367 -22.88 0.10 -2.71
N LEU A 368 -21.83 0.81 -3.13
CA LEU A 368 -20.65 0.92 -2.29
C LEU A 368 -20.98 1.66 -0.97
N PRO A 369 -20.43 1.22 0.17
CA PRO A 369 -20.45 2.00 1.39
C PRO A 369 -19.79 3.37 1.22
N GLN A 370 -20.05 4.29 2.14
CA GLN A 370 -19.43 5.63 2.13
C GLN A 370 -17.90 5.56 2.16
N VAL A 371 -17.34 4.55 2.84
CA VAL A 371 -15.90 4.25 2.80
C VAL A 371 -15.70 2.79 2.39
N THR A 372 -15.00 2.60 1.30
CA THR A 372 -14.74 1.29 0.72
C THR A 372 -13.24 1.09 0.58
N PHE A 373 -12.71 0.05 1.21
CA PHE A 373 -11.35 -0.41 0.97
C PHE A 373 -11.40 -1.62 0.05
N TYR A 374 -10.49 -1.68 -0.91
CA TYR A 374 -10.33 -2.81 -1.81
C TYR A 374 -8.89 -3.28 -1.85
N LYS A 375 -8.67 -4.52 -1.46
CA LYS A 375 -7.40 -5.24 -1.65
C LYS A 375 -7.59 -6.29 -2.75
N PRO A 376 -6.98 -6.11 -3.92
CA PRO A 376 -7.06 -7.07 -5.01
C PRO A 376 -6.49 -8.43 -4.62
N GLN A 377 -6.93 -9.50 -5.26
CA GLN A 377 -6.29 -10.81 -5.13
C GLN A 377 -4.83 -10.77 -5.60
N GLY A 378 -3.99 -11.65 -5.07
CA GLY A 378 -2.55 -11.55 -5.21
C GLY A 378 -2.05 -11.55 -6.66
N ASN A 379 -2.57 -12.40 -7.54
CA ASN A 379 -2.13 -12.43 -8.93
C ASN A 379 -2.58 -11.21 -9.78
N LEU A 380 -3.34 -10.25 -9.20
CA LEU A 380 -3.84 -9.05 -9.87
C LEU A 380 -3.47 -7.74 -9.13
N ASN A 381 -2.47 -7.78 -8.24
CA ASN A 381 -2.09 -6.65 -7.39
C ASN A 381 -0.71 -6.05 -7.72
N GLN A 382 0.01 -6.60 -8.70
CA GLN A 382 1.36 -6.23 -9.15
C GLN A 382 2.53 -6.71 -8.28
N HIS A 383 2.30 -7.52 -7.24
CA HIS A 383 3.37 -8.02 -6.35
C HIS A 383 4.39 -8.87 -7.11
N ALA A 384 5.67 -8.50 -7.05
CA ALA A 384 6.75 -9.32 -7.57
C ALA A 384 6.76 -10.72 -6.89
N GLY A 385 7.19 -11.74 -7.61
CA GLY A 385 7.21 -13.12 -7.11
C GLY A 385 5.98 -13.96 -7.45
N TYR A 386 4.79 -13.37 -7.59
CA TYR A 386 3.57 -14.12 -7.96
C TYR A 386 2.58 -13.36 -8.88
N ALA A 387 2.79 -12.07 -9.13
CA ALA A 387 2.04 -11.28 -10.08
C ALA A 387 2.97 -10.56 -11.06
N ASN A 388 2.52 -10.34 -12.28
CA ASN A 388 3.18 -9.45 -13.22
C ASN A 388 2.58 -8.04 -13.17
N VAL A 389 3.29 -7.07 -13.74
CA VAL A 389 2.84 -5.67 -13.71
C VAL A 389 1.63 -5.45 -14.60
N LEU A 390 1.58 -6.06 -15.79
CA LEU A 390 0.52 -5.82 -16.79
C LEU A 390 -0.86 -6.31 -16.35
N ASP A 391 -0.95 -7.53 -15.79
CA ASP A 391 -2.24 -8.08 -15.34
C ASP A 391 -2.80 -7.25 -14.19
N GLY A 392 -1.92 -6.84 -13.25
CA GLY A 392 -2.31 -5.96 -12.16
C GLY A 392 -2.72 -4.56 -12.65
N ASP A 393 -1.96 -3.95 -13.57
CA ASP A 393 -2.30 -2.67 -14.19
C ASP A 393 -3.67 -2.72 -14.90
N ALA A 394 -3.90 -3.78 -15.68
CA ALA A 394 -5.16 -3.97 -16.39
C ALA A 394 -6.34 -4.12 -15.41
N HIS A 395 -6.17 -4.88 -14.34
CA HIS A 395 -7.19 -5.07 -13.32
C HIS A 395 -7.51 -3.78 -12.57
N LEU A 396 -6.48 -3.11 -12.04
CA LEU A 396 -6.62 -1.88 -11.27
C LEU A 396 -7.23 -0.75 -12.10
N ALA A 397 -6.75 -0.56 -13.33
CA ALA A 397 -7.34 0.41 -14.26
C ALA A 397 -8.77 0.06 -14.64
N GLY A 398 -9.09 -1.23 -14.77
CA GLY A 398 -10.46 -1.72 -15.00
C GLY A 398 -11.41 -1.41 -13.84
N VAL A 399 -10.94 -1.54 -12.60
CA VAL A 399 -11.70 -1.15 -11.39
C VAL A 399 -11.94 0.37 -11.39
N VAL A 400 -10.90 1.17 -11.67
CA VAL A 400 -11.05 2.63 -11.78
C VAL A 400 -12.08 2.99 -12.85
N ALA A 401 -12.01 2.39 -14.04
CA ALA A 401 -12.96 2.64 -15.12
C ALA A 401 -14.41 2.25 -14.74
N ALA A 402 -14.58 1.19 -13.95
CA ALA A 402 -15.90 0.81 -13.43
C ALA A 402 -16.41 1.84 -12.40
N LEU A 403 -15.55 2.36 -11.53
CA LEU A 403 -15.88 3.43 -10.58
C LEU A 403 -16.29 4.72 -11.29
N GLU A 404 -15.59 5.11 -12.38
CA GLU A 404 -15.93 6.27 -13.21
C GLU A 404 -17.33 6.14 -13.86
N GLN A 405 -17.82 4.91 -14.05
CA GLN A 405 -19.14 4.62 -14.60
C GLN A 405 -20.22 4.36 -13.53
N SER A 406 -19.84 4.33 -12.26
CA SER A 406 -20.77 4.10 -11.15
C SER A 406 -21.77 5.25 -10.99
N PRO A 407 -23.04 4.96 -10.64
CA PRO A 407 -23.99 6.01 -10.25
C PRO A 407 -23.49 6.91 -9.10
N GLN A 408 -22.56 6.43 -8.27
CA GLN A 408 -21.96 7.19 -7.17
C GLN A 408 -20.81 8.11 -7.61
N TRP A 409 -20.30 7.97 -8.82
CA TRP A 409 -19.13 8.69 -9.33
C TRP A 409 -19.17 10.22 -9.14
N PRO A 410 -20.28 10.94 -9.38
CA PRO A 410 -20.31 12.41 -9.21
C PRO A 410 -19.89 12.91 -7.82
N HIS A 411 -19.92 12.04 -6.81
CA HIS A 411 -19.61 12.33 -5.41
C HIS A 411 -18.54 11.41 -4.84
N MET A 412 -17.62 10.94 -5.69
CA MET A 412 -16.63 9.93 -5.32
C MET A 412 -15.21 10.50 -5.30
N LEU A 413 -14.42 10.04 -4.33
CA LEU A 413 -12.97 10.13 -4.35
C LEU A 413 -12.39 8.73 -4.30
N VAL A 414 -11.46 8.43 -5.20
CA VAL A 414 -10.71 7.19 -5.24
C VAL A 414 -9.24 7.51 -4.98
N LEU A 415 -8.65 6.86 -3.99
CA LEU A 415 -7.20 6.78 -3.83
C LEU A 415 -6.76 5.38 -4.26
N LEU A 416 -5.90 5.30 -5.28
CA LEU A 416 -5.18 4.09 -5.63
C LEU A 416 -3.72 4.26 -5.22
N THR A 417 -3.25 3.42 -4.31
CA THR A 417 -1.85 3.44 -3.85
C THR A 417 -1.36 2.01 -3.58
N TYR A 418 -0.08 1.91 -3.25
CA TYR A 418 0.59 0.65 -2.94
C TYR A 418 0.79 0.52 -1.43
N ASP A 419 0.92 -0.69 -0.94
CA ASP A 419 1.15 -0.92 0.49
C ASP A 419 2.61 -0.66 0.88
N GLU A 420 3.57 -1.04 0.00
CA GLU A 420 4.98 -0.79 0.23
C GLU A 420 5.80 -0.96 -1.07
N ASN A 421 7.13 -0.81 -0.99
CA ASN A 421 8.02 -0.70 -2.14
C ASN A 421 8.48 -2.04 -2.75
N GLY A 422 8.17 -3.20 -2.15
CA GLY A 422 8.59 -4.52 -2.64
C GLY A 422 10.10 -4.75 -2.68
N GLY A 423 10.88 -4.03 -1.88
CA GLY A 423 12.33 -4.08 -1.93
C GLY A 423 12.95 -3.33 -3.13
N PHE A 424 12.13 -2.70 -3.98
CA PHE A 424 12.63 -1.85 -5.07
C PHE A 424 13.08 -0.50 -4.54
N TRP A 425 14.18 -0.02 -5.07
CA TRP A 425 14.80 1.25 -4.75
C TRP A 425 13.95 2.44 -5.18
N ASP A 426 14.12 3.52 -4.44
CA ASP A 426 13.62 4.85 -4.78
C ASP A 426 14.71 5.89 -4.44
N HIS A 427 14.83 6.94 -5.25
CA HIS A 427 15.89 7.92 -5.04
C HIS A 427 15.59 8.94 -3.95
N VAL A 428 14.32 9.14 -3.59
CA VAL A 428 13.90 10.13 -2.61
C VAL A 428 14.02 9.58 -1.21
N ALA A 429 14.78 10.28 -0.36
CA ALA A 429 14.90 9.93 1.04
C ALA A 429 13.55 10.06 1.77
N PRO A 430 13.13 9.07 2.56
CA PRO A 430 11.91 9.21 3.35
C PRO A 430 12.05 10.29 4.43
N PRO A 431 10.96 11.01 4.76
CA PRO A 431 10.97 11.94 5.89
C PRO A 431 11.21 11.18 7.20
N LYS A 432 11.96 11.80 8.11
CA LYS A 432 12.22 11.21 9.44
C LYS A 432 11.06 11.50 10.38
N ALA A 433 10.58 10.47 11.08
CA ALA A 433 9.56 10.63 12.11
C ALA A 433 9.79 9.65 13.28
N ASP A 434 8.86 8.72 13.52
CA ASP A 434 8.97 7.77 14.61
C ASP A 434 9.78 6.51 14.22
N ARG A 435 9.93 5.56 15.16
CA ARG A 435 10.70 4.32 14.95
C ARG A 435 10.08 3.36 13.91
N TRP A 436 8.85 3.60 13.50
CA TRP A 436 8.12 2.74 12.59
C TRP A 436 8.22 3.18 11.12
N GLY A 437 8.49 4.46 10.88
CA GLY A 437 8.55 5.06 9.55
C GLY A 437 8.48 6.58 9.59
N PRO A 438 8.12 7.23 8.46
CA PRO A 438 7.82 6.67 7.14
C PRO A 438 9.01 5.97 6.46
N ALA A 439 8.70 5.22 5.39
CA ALA A 439 9.72 4.51 4.65
C ALA A 439 9.70 4.85 3.15
N THR A 440 10.06 3.91 2.29
CA THR A 440 10.28 4.15 0.86
C THR A 440 9.04 4.74 0.17
N ARG A 441 9.25 5.63 -0.78
CA ARG A 441 8.21 6.27 -1.58
C ARG A 441 7.49 5.26 -2.49
N ILE A 442 6.16 5.43 -2.60
CA ILE A 442 5.26 4.59 -3.40
C ILE A 442 4.35 5.47 -4.27
N PRO A 443 3.81 4.97 -5.39
CA PRO A 443 2.86 5.73 -6.20
C PRO A 443 1.51 5.90 -5.50
N ALA A 444 0.88 7.09 -5.69
CA ALA A 444 -0.49 7.32 -5.26
C ALA A 444 -1.25 8.17 -6.27
N LEU A 445 -2.40 7.67 -6.74
CA LEU A 445 -3.28 8.34 -7.70
C LEU A 445 -4.55 8.79 -6.99
N ILE A 446 -4.87 10.07 -7.08
CA ILE A 446 -6.10 10.66 -6.54
C ILE A 446 -7.05 10.90 -7.71
N VAL A 447 -8.09 10.06 -7.82
CA VAL A 447 -9.01 9.97 -8.96
C VAL A 447 -10.40 10.38 -8.50
N SER A 448 -10.90 11.49 -9.03
CA SER A 448 -12.17 12.08 -8.58
C SER A 448 -12.66 13.11 -9.58
N PRO A 449 -13.99 13.38 -9.70
CA PRO A 449 -14.49 14.59 -10.31
C PRO A 449 -13.90 15.86 -9.68
N PHE A 450 -13.57 15.80 -8.40
CA PHE A 450 -12.99 16.90 -7.62
C PHE A 450 -11.46 16.95 -7.64
N ALA A 451 -10.77 15.98 -8.27
CA ALA A 451 -9.32 16.00 -8.36
C ALA A 451 -8.83 17.05 -9.36
N ARG A 452 -7.71 17.68 -9.06
CA ARG A 452 -6.98 18.53 -10.01
C ARG A 452 -6.56 17.68 -11.22
N LYS A 453 -6.77 18.20 -12.42
CA LYS A 453 -6.57 17.44 -13.67
C LYS A 453 -5.14 17.57 -14.19
N GLY A 454 -4.55 16.42 -14.57
CA GLY A 454 -3.18 16.37 -15.10
C GLY A 454 -2.16 16.99 -14.12
N PHE A 455 -2.35 16.77 -12.84
CA PHE A 455 -1.60 17.44 -11.78
C PHE A 455 -0.65 16.46 -11.08
N VAL A 456 0.61 16.86 -10.95
CA VAL A 456 1.55 16.18 -10.06
C VAL A 456 1.56 16.93 -8.73
N ASP A 457 1.17 16.24 -7.67
CA ASP A 457 1.12 16.77 -6.31
C ASP A 457 2.41 16.43 -5.57
N HIS A 458 3.20 17.44 -5.24
CA HIS A 458 4.46 17.32 -4.50
C HIS A 458 4.29 17.41 -2.98
N THR A 459 3.05 17.39 -2.48
CA THR A 459 2.80 17.40 -1.04
C THR A 459 3.33 16.13 -0.39
N GLN A 460 4.00 16.28 0.75
CA GLN A 460 4.48 15.14 1.53
C GLN A 460 3.32 14.39 2.17
N TYR A 461 3.15 13.14 1.79
CA TYR A 461 2.15 12.22 2.33
C TYR A 461 2.82 10.96 2.87
N ASP A 462 2.14 10.26 3.76
CA ASP A 462 2.36 8.82 3.98
C ASP A 462 1.03 8.06 3.92
N THR A 463 1.04 6.75 4.07
CA THR A 463 -0.18 5.92 4.04
C THR A 463 -1.25 6.41 5.01
N THR A 464 -0.87 7.10 6.11
CA THR A 464 -1.82 7.68 7.06
C THR A 464 -2.64 8.85 6.48
N ALA A 465 -2.26 9.37 5.31
CA ALA A 465 -3.05 10.40 4.61
C ALA A 465 -4.48 9.93 4.33
N VAL A 466 -4.71 8.62 4.17
CA VAL A 466 -6.05 8.03 4.09
C VAL A 466 -6.84 8.30 5.35
N ILE A 467 -6.28 7.97 6.52
CA ILE A 467 -6.92 8.17 7.82
C ILE A 467 -7.16 9.66 8.07
N ARG A 468 -6.17 10.52 7.75
CA ARG A 468 -6.27 11.98 7.88
C ARG A 468 -7.42 12.54 7.03
N PHE A 469 -7.53 12.08 5.78
CA PHE A 469 -8.64 12.47 4.91
C PHE A 469 -9.99 12.05 5.46
N LEU A 470 -10.14 10.80 5.89
CA LEU A 470 -11.38 10.28 6.48
C LEU A 470 -11.73 11.03 7.77
N THR A 471 -10.75 11.28 8.64
CA THR A 471 -10.90 12.05 9.88
C THR A 471 -11.45 13.44 9.58
N ARG A 472 -10.84 14.16 8.64
CA ARG A 472 -11.28 15.51 8.24
C ARG A 472 -12.65 15.48 7.57
N ARG A 473 -12.87 14.55 6.61
CA ARG A 473 -14.13 14.47 5.85
C ARG A 473 -15.34 14.13 6.71
N PHE A 474 -15.19 13.19 7.64
CA PHE A 474 -16.30 12.70 8.47
C PHE A 474 -16.29 13.25 9.89
N GLY A 475 -15.36 14.13 10.25
CA GLY A 475 -15.23 14.70 11.59
C GLY A 475 -15.02 13.62 12.64
N LEU A 476 -14.07 12.71 12.40
CA LEU A 476 -13.72 11.63 13.32
C LEU A 476 -12.70 12.09 14.35
N PRO A 477 -12.61 11.43 15.52
CA PRO A 477 -11.47 11.57 16.40
C PRO A 477 -10.17 11.17 15.70
N GLU A 478 -9.07 11.80 16.06
CA GLU A 478 -7.75 11.41 15.56
C GLU A 478 -7.25 10.15 16.28
N LEU A 479 -6.64 9.23 15.54
CA LEU A 479 -5.97 8.06 16.11
C LEU A 479 -4.64 8.47 16.76
N ASP A 480 -4.31 7.89 17.91
CA ASP A 480 -3.09 8.22 18.68
C ASP A 480 -1.80 8.07 17.87
N GLY A 481 -1.75 7.10 16.95
CA GLY A 481 -0.58 6.90 16.08
C GLY A 481 -0.35 8.06 15.12
N ILE A 482 -1.40 8.73 14.65
CA ILE A 482 -1.30 9.93 13.81
C ILE A 482 -0.62 11.06 14.60
N LYS A 483 -1.13 11.32 15.79
CA LYS A 483 -0.56 12.35 16.69
C LYS A 483 0.91 12.07 17.01
N THR A 484 1.23 10.83 17.38
CA THR A 484 2.60 10.40 17.66
C THR A 484 3.52 10.61 16.45
N ARG A 485 3.03 10.27 15.23
CA ARG A 485 3.75 10.49 13.99
C ARG A 485 4.05 11.95 13.74
N ASP A 486 3.06 12.83 13.93
CA ASP A 486 3.20 14.27 13.71
C ASP A 486 4.17 14.92 14.71
N GLU A 487 4.08 14.55 15.99
CA GLU A 487 5.01 15.01 17.03
C GLU A 487 6.45 14.58 16.72
N ALA A 488 6.64 13.33 16.26
CA ALA A 488 7.96 12.79 15.92
C ALA A 488 8.53 13.47 14.66
N ALA A 489 7.71 13.68 13.62
CA ALA A 489 8.11 14.38 12.40
C ALA A 489 8.50 15.84 12.68
N ALA A 490 7.69 16.55 13.48
CA ALA A 490 7.98 17.91 13.91
C ALA A 490 9.33 17.99 14.67
N LYS A 491 9.56 17.05 15.59
CA LYS A 491 10.83 16.95 16.33
C LYS A 491 12.03 16.66 15.41
N ALA A 492 11.83 15.87 14.37
CA ALA A 492 12.84 15.54 13.37
C ALA A 492 13.06 16.64 12.33
N GLY A 493 12.19 17.68 12.29
CA GLY A 493 12.24 18.74 11.29
C GLY A 493 11.79 18.31 9.89
N SER A 494 11.00 17.24 9.78
CA SER A 494 10.57 16.66 8.50
C SER A 494 9.31 17.30 7.89
N GLY A 495 8.77 18.36 8.52
CA GLY A 495 7.53 18.99 8.05
C GLY A 495 6.28 18.24 8.47
N THR A 496 5.16 18.57 7.84
CA THR A 496 3.83 17.99 8.10
C THR A 496 3.43 17.03 7.00
N PHE A 497 2.61 16.04 7.35
CA PHE A 497 1.99 15.16 6.36
C PHE A 497 0.63 15.69 5.92
N GLY A 498 0.37 15.65 4.61
CA GLY A 498 -0.88 16.08 4.02
C GLY A 498 -2.02 15.08 4.23
N ASP A 499 -3.23 15.54 3.93
CA ASP A 499 -4.49 14.82 4.06
C ASP A 499 -5.22 14.64 2.70
N LEU A 500 -4.49 14.62 1.60
CA LEU A 500 -4.95 14.51 0.20
C LEU A 500 -5.71 15.73 -0.33
N THR A 501 -6.09 16.70 0.51
CA THR A 501 -6.87 17.86 0.02
C THR A 501 -6.09 18.76 -0.93
N GLY A 502 -4.75 18.73 -0.90
CA GLY A 502 -3.88 19.44 -1.85
C GLY A 502 -4.05 18.99 -3.31
N ALA A 503 -4.45 17.73 -3.52
CA ALA A 503 -4.72 17.16 -4.84
C ALA A 503 -6.12 17.49 -5.38
N LEU A 504 -6.98 18.17 -4.58
CA LEU A 504 -8.36 18.46 -4.94
C LEU A 504 -8.52 19.90 -5.44
N ASP A 505 -9.48 20.09 -6.34
CA ASP A 505 -10.02 21.37 -6.73
C ASP A 505 -11.47 21.44 -6.23
N LEU A 506 -11.66 22.15 -5.12
CA LEU A 506 -12.95 22.35 -4.47
C LEU A 506 -13.55 23.74 -4.79
N SER A 507 -12.92 24.47 -5.71
CA SER A 507 -13.35 25.82 -6.09
C SER A 507 -14.36 25.86 -7.24
N ASN A 508 -14.64 24.73 -7.87
CA ASN A 508 -15.52 24.61 -9.04
C ASN A 508 -16.94 24.16 -8.69
#